data_1b3aaa00a7fb03a39344e70a110eb2db
#
_entry.id   1b3aaa00a7fb03a39344e70a110eb2db
#
_cell.length_a   1.000
_cell.length_b   1.000
_cell.length_c   1.000
_cell.angle_alpha   90.00
_cell.angle_beta   90.00
_cell.angle_gamma   90.00
#
_symmetry.space_group_name_H-M   'P 1'
#
loop_
_entity.id
_entity.type
_entity.pdbx_description
1 polymer ?
#
loop_
_entity_poly.entity_id
_entity_poly.type
_entity_poly.pdbx_seq_one_letter_code
_entity_poly.pdbx_strand_id
1 'polypeptide(L)'
;MAKKTRLALAGLGSVSQRGILPHLAQADALERVELVACCDVVPGRATETARVYGWSEAYDDYDQMIAQADVDVVLVATPIPAHYDQIMKALGHGRHVYAQKTMTTTLAEANAVIELAKTKGLMVVASPGQMLNPTLASIRELVRGGGLGKVYWTFSTNAGGGHEQETFRTGNDVLRNVDPTWYYKAGGGPVYDMAVYSLHTLTGIFGPVRRVTAVSGIGLPVRTWKDKEIAVEMDDNTLMLLDFGDATFALAGGQNSRIAPTIGWGRLTISGTRGTVDFGGGLGGLEVVSDAVLPEAFGTRGPRVFIPSAGLPGLKHVTGAHTSIQEPHVYNDIMHMVEWLETGSDPVPTAAHARHVVEIIERAYLAASTGQTQDISSFF
;
A
#
# COMPACT_ATOMS: atom_id res chain seq x y z
N MET A 1 5.56 5.84 -32.74
CA MET A 1 5.45 6.08 -31.30
C MET A 1 5.01 4.77 -30.65
N ALA A 2 5.53 4.42 -29.49
CA ALA A 2 5.02 3.27 -28.75
C ALA A 2 3.53 3.50 -28.43
N LYS A 3 2.73 2.43 -28.37
CA LYS A 3 1.32 2.51 -27.98
C LYS A 3 1.26 2.90 -26.50
N LYS A 4 0.54 3.98 -26.16
CA LYS A 4 0.31 4.39 -24.77
C LYS A 4 -0.64 3.42 -24.08
N THR A 5 -0.42 3.18 -22.79
CA THR A 5 -1.35 2.42 -21.95
C THR A 5 -2.55 3.30 -21.60
N ARG A 6 -3.76 2.85 -21.96
CA ARG A 6 -5.01 3.58 -21.71
C ARG A 6 -5.54 3.26 -20.31
N LEU A 7 -5.72 4.30 -19.50
CA LEU A 7 -6.08 4.17 -18.09
C LEU A 7 -7.51 4.62 -17.81
N ALA A 8 -8.19 3.87 -16.93
CA ALA A 8 -9.33 4.37 -16.18
C ALA A 8 -8.97 4.48 -14.69
N LEU A 9 -9.56 5.45 -13.98
CA LEU A 9 -9.38 5.63 -12.53
C LEU A 9 -10.72 5.64 -11.83
N ALA A 10 -10.95 4.69 -10.92
CA ALA A 10 -12.11 4.61 -10.05
C ALA A 10 -11.75 5.06 -8.63
N GLY A 11 -12.51 6.01 -8.09
CA GLY A 11 -12.27 6.62 -6.79
C GLY A 11 -11.34 7.82 -6.90
N LEU A 12 -11.91 9.02 -6.76
CA LEU A 12 -11.22 10.31 -6.90
C LEU A 12 -11.08 11.00 -5.54
N GLY A 13 -10.86 10.17 -4.50
CA GLY A 13 -10.68 10.60 -3.13
C GLY A 13 -9.27 11.13 -2.81
N SER A 14 -8.90 11.08 -1.53
CA SER A 14 -7.67 11.70 -1.02
C SER A 14 -6.39 11.22 -1.71
N VAL A 15 -6.18 9.89 -1.84
CA VAL A 15 -4.97 9.35 -2.46
C VAL A 15 -4.89 9.72 -3.95
N SER A 16 -6.03 9.73 -4.64
CA SER A 16 -6.10 10.12 -6.05
C SER A 16 -5.76 11.60 -6.22
N GLN A 17 -6.35 12.48 -5.43
CA GLN A 17 -6.14 13.94 -5.53
C GLN A 17 -4.74 14.39 -5.10
N ARG A 18 -4.12 13.73 -4.10
CA ARG A 18 -2.79 14.09 -3.62
C ARG A 18 -1.65 13.43 -4.40
N GLY A 19 -1.89 12.26 -4.94
CA GLY A 19 -0.86 11.40 -5.56
C GLY A 19 -1.18 11.01 -6.99
N ILE A 20 -2.14 10.14 -7.24
CA ILE A 20 -2.33 9.52 -8.57
C ILE A 20 -2.49 10.58 -9.67
N LEU A 21 -3.45 11.48 -9.52
CA LEU A 21 -3.80 12.49 -10.53
C LEU A 21 -2.67 13.49 -10.81
N PRO A 22 -2.05 14.12 -9.78
CA PRO A 22 -0.95 15.05 -10.02
C PRO A 22 0.26 14.41 -10.69
N HIS A 23 0.56 13.14 -10.37
CA HIS A 23 1.64 12.40 -11.00
C HIS A 23 1.32 12.06 -12.46
N LEU A 24 0.15 11.49 -12.74
CA LEU A 24 -0.24 11.06 -14.08
C LEU A 24 -0.43 12.23 -15.06
N ALA A 25 -0.70 13.43 -14.57
CA ALA A 25 -0.80 14.64 -15.38
C ALA A 25 0.56 15.26 -15.77
N GLN A 26 1.70 14.71 -15.30
CA GLN A 26 3.02 15.20 -15.73
C GLN A 26 3.32 14.78 -17.18
N ALA A 27 4.11 15.61 -17.88
CA ALA A 27 4.39 15.44 -19.31
C ALA A 27 5.05 14.09 -19.63
N ASP A 28 6.00 13.64 -18.81
CA ASP A 28 6.70 12.36 -18.99
C ASP A 28 5.78 11.15 -18.73
N ALA A 29 4.85 11.24 -17.78
CA ALA A 29 3.81 10.23 -17.60
C ALA A 29 2.90 10.17 -18.84
N LEU A 30 2.47 11.31 -19.36
CA LEU A 30 1.61 11.41 -20.55
C LEU A 30 2.28 10.94 -21.84
N GLU A 31 3.59 10.79 -21.88
CA GLU A 31 4.29 10.12 -22.99
C GLU A 31 4.00 8.62 -23.04
N ARG A 32 3.70 7.99 -21.89
CA ARG A 32 3.51 6.55 -21.73
C ARG A 32 2.06 6.13 -21.49
N VAL A 33 1.22 7.02 -20.91
CA VAL A 33 -0.16 6.72 -20.58
C VAL A 33 -1.13 7.67 -21.27
N GLU A 34 -2.37 7.23 -21.42
CA GLU A 34 -3.51 8.02 -21.87
C GLU A 34 -4.57 8.02 -20.77
N LEU A 35 -5.03 9.20 -20.34
CA LEU A 35 -6.03 9.41 -19.30
C LEU A 35 -7.42 9.37 -19.96
N VAL A 36 -8.01 8.16 -20.06
CA VAL A 36 -9.27 7.97 -20.81
C VAL A 36 -10.47 8.28 -19.94
N ALA A 37 -10.67 7.57 -18.82
CA ALA A 37 -11.90 7.67 -18.03
C ALA A 37 -11.62 7.82 -16.54
N CYS A 38 -12.37 8.67 -15.85
CA CYS A 38 -12.35 8.75 -14.40
C CYS A 38 -13.77 8.66 -13.81
N CYS A 39 -13.90 8.05 -12.62
CA CYS A 39 -15.19 7.78 -12.00
C CYS A 39 -15.18 8.05 -10.50
N ASP A 40 -16.21 8.72 -10.00
CA ASP A 40 -16.49 8.87 -8.57
C ASP A 40 -18.00 9.02 -8.34
N VAL A 41 -18.52 8.38 -7.30
CA VAL A 41 -19.96 8.42 -6.97
C VAL A 41 -20.42 9.77 -6.40
N VAL A 42 -19.49 10.65 -6.03
CA VAL A 42 -19.82 11.99 -5.55
C VAL A 42 -20.15 12.89 -6.75
N PRO A 43 -21.37 13.43 -6.82
CA PRO A 43 -21.80 14.23 -7.97
C PRO A 43 -20.85 15.37 -8.30
N GLY A 44 -20.45 15.46 -9.57
CA GLY A 44 -19.57 16.50 -10.09
C GLY A 44 -18.07 16.31 -9.81
N ARG A 45 -17.67 15.34 -8.96
CA ARG A 45 -16.24 15.10 -8.68
C ARG A 45 -15.51 14.57 -9.91
N ALA A 46 -16.09 13.61 -10.60
CA ALA A 46 -15.50 13.06 -11.82
C ALA A 46 -15.36 14.14 -12.92
N THR A 47 -16.40 14.92 -13.15
CA THR A 47 -16.38 16.01 -14.13
C THR A 47 -15.31 17.06 -13.82
N GLU A 48 -15.21 17.49 -12.56
CA GLU A 48 -14.19 18.48 -12.15
C GLU A 48 -12.78 17.88 -12.21
N THR A 49 -12.60 16.62 -11.84
CA THR A 49 -11.32 15.91 -12.00
C THR A 49 -10.90 15.84 -13.47
N ALA A 50 -11.80 15.47 -14.36
CA ALA A 50 -11.53 15.41 -15.80
C ALA A 50 -11.09 16.77 -16.32
N ARG A 51 -11.78 17.83 -15.94
CA ARG A 51 -11.45 19.21 -16.33
C ARG A 51 -10.07 19.65 -15.83
N VAL A 52 -9.71 19.31 -14.58
CA VAL A 52 -8.44 19.77 -13.96
C VAL A 52 -7.24 18.99 -14.47
N TYR A 53 -7.39 17.66 -14.64
CA TYR A 53 -6.26 16.76 -14.93
C TYR A 53 -6.24 16.21 -16.36
N GLY A 54 -7.21 16.58 -17.20
CA GLY A 54 -7.21 16.25 -18.62
C GLY A 54 -7.68 14.83 -18.96
N TRP A 55 -8.58 14.23 -18.15
CA TRP A 55 -9.23 12.98 -18.50
C TRP A 55 -10.28 13.21 -19.59
N SER A 56 -10.37 12.27 -20.54
CA SER A 56 -11.26 12.43 -21.71
C SER A 56 -12.73 12.23 -21.34
N GLU A 57 -13.02 11.34 -20.39
CA GLU A 57 -14.36 10.93 -20.01
C GLU A 57 -14.53 10.97 -18.48
N ALA A 58 -15.74 11.33 -18.02
CA ALA A 58 -16.08 11.41 -16.61
C ALA A 58 -17.39 10.65 -16.34
N TYR A 59 -17.40 9.81 -15.30
CA TYR A 59 -18.53 8.95 -14.93
C TYR A 59 -18.87 9.10 -13.46
N ASP A 60 -20.16 9.12 -13.13
CA ASP A 60 -20.63 9.05 -11.74
C ASP A 60 -20.99 7.60 -11.32
N ASP A 61 -20.92 6.66 -12.27
CA ASP A 61 -21.24 5.24 -12.08
C ASP A 61 -20.12 4.35 -12.64
N TYR A 62 -19.63 3.41 -11.80
CA TYR A 62 -18.53 2.51 -12.16
C TYR A 62 -18.93 1.51 -13.26
N ASP A 63 -20.16 1.00 -13.21
CA ASP A 63 -20.63 -0.01 -14.17
C ASP A 63 -20.77 0.61 -15.57
N GLN A 64 -21.19 1.87 -15.63
CA GLN A 64 -21.18 2.62 -16.90
C GLN A 64 -19.77 2.83 -17.43
N MET A 65 -18.84 3.27 -16.57
CA MET A 65 -17.45 3.49 -16.98
C MET A 65 -16.83 2.20 -17.53
N ILE A 66 -16.92 1.07 -16.81
CA ILE A 66 -16.26 -0.17 -17.23
C ILE A 66 -16.86 -0.76 -18.49
N ALA A 67 -18.16 -0.54 -18.74
CA ALA A 67 -18.86 -1.00 -19.93
C ALA A 67 -18.57 -0.14 -21.18
N GLN A 68 -18.30 1.15 -21.03
CA GLN A 68 -18.23 2.09 -22.14
C GLN A 68 -16.80 2.52 -22.47
N ALA A 69 -15.94 2.71 -21.46
CA ALA A 69 -14.59 3.21 -21.68
C ALA A 69 -13.67 2.16 -22.32
N ASP A 70 -12.97 2.58 -23.38
CA ASP A 70 -11.99 1.73 -24.07
C ASP A 70 -10.60 1.88 -23.42
N VAL A 71 -10.32 1.08 -22.40
CA VAL A 71 -9.13 1.15 -21.58
C VAL A 71 -8.38 -0.18 -21.50
N ASP A 72 -7.09 -0.13 -21.24
CA ASP A 72 -6.24 -1.31 -21.04
C ASP A 72 -6.16 -1.67 -19.54
N VAL A 73 -6.16 -0.67 -18.65
CA VAL A 73 -5.98 -0.82 -17.20
C VAL A 73 -7.01 0.00 -16.45
N VAL A 74 -7.56 -0.58 -15.38
CA VAL A 74 -8.37 0.11 -14.38
C VAL A 74 -7.56 0.29 -13.10
N LEU A 75 -7.40 1.53 -12.67
CA LEU A 75 -6.83 1.90 -11.38
C LEU A 75 -7.97 1.97 -10.35
N VAL A 76 -8.01 1.05 -9.39
CA VAL A 76 -9.01 1.01 -8.32
C VAL A 76 -8.45 1.69 -7.08
N ALA A 77 -8.99 2.86 -6.73
CA ALA A 77 -8.57 3.71 -5.60
C ALA A 77 -9.78 4.19 -4.76
N THR A 78 -10.81 3.40 -4.72
CA THR A 78 -12.03 3.61 -3.93
C THR A 78 -11.82 3.23 -2.45
N PRO A 79 -12.81 3.38 -1.57
CA PRO A 79 -12.79 2.75 -0.25
C PRO A 79 -12.55 1.24 -0.33
N ILE A 80 -11.71 0.72 0.56
CA ILE A 80 -11.25 -0.70 0.55
C ILE A 80 -12.39 -1.72 0.41
N PRO A 81 -13.54 -1.58 1.10
CA PRO A 81 -14.64 -2.55 0.95
C PRO A 81 -15.23 -2.66 -0.48
N ALA A 82 -15.01 -1.67 -1.34
CA ALA A 82 -15.48 -1.69 -2.72
C ALA A 82 -14.48 -2.33 -3.70
N HIS A 83 -13.23 -2.57 -3.28
CA HIS A 83 -12.17 -3.03 -4.17
C HIS A 83 -12.51 -4.37 -4.83
N TYR A 84 -12.98 -5.35 -4.05
CA TYR A 84 -13.28 -6.69 -4.58
C TYR A 84 -14.25 -6.64 -5.76
N ASP A 85 -15.42 -6.02 -5.59
CA ASP A 85 -16.44 -5.94 -6.64
C ASP A 85 -15.92 -5.22 -7.88
N GLN A 86 -15.19 -4.14 -7.70
CA GLN A 86 -14.66 -3.35 -8.81
C GLN A 86 -13.54 -4.09 -9.56
N ILE A 87 -12.65 -4.77 -8.85
CA ILE A 87 -11.61 -5.61 -9.46
C ILE A 87 -12.25 -6.73 -10.26
N MET A 88 -13.25 -7.45 -9.70
CA MET A 88 -13.93 -8.54 -10.37
C MET A 88 -14.66 -8.08 -11.65
N LYS A 89 -15.31 -6.91 -11.60
CA LYS A 89 -15.96 -6.32 -12.78
C LYS A 89 -14.93 -5.92 -13.85
N ALA A 90 -13.83 -5.27 -13.48
CA ALA A 90 -12.77 -4.89 -14.41
C ALA A 90 -12.16 -6.12 -15.11
N LEU A 91 -11.80 -7.15 -14.35
CA LEU A 91 -11.33 -8.43 -14.89
C LEU A 91 -12.41 -9.10 -15.76
N GLY A 92 -13.68 -9.02 -15.34
CA GLY A 92 -14.83 -9.51 -16.10
C GLY A 92 -14.89 -8.93 -17.51
N HIS A 93 -14.60 -7.65 -17.66
CA HIS A 93 -14.56 -6.91 -18.92
C HIS A 93 -13.20 -6.97 -19.65
N GLY A 94 -12.28 -7.84 -19.21
CA GLY A 94 -11.01 -8.05 -19.90
C GLY A 94 -9.98 -6.94 -19.68
N ARG A 95 -10.05 -6.22 -18.55
CA ARG A 95 -9.12 -5.15 -18.22
C ARG A 95 -8.10 -5.61 -17.18
N HIS A 96 -6.84 -5.22 -17.33
CA HIS A 96 -5.85 -5.34 -16.26
C HIS A 96 -6.21 -4.42 -15.11
N VAL A 97 -5.75 -4.72 -13.89
CA VAL A 97 -6.10 -3.95 -12.71
C VAL A 97 -4.86 -3.55 -11.91
N TYR A 98 -4.77 -2.27 -11.58
CA TYR A 98 -3.98 -1.79 -10.46
C TYR A 98 -4.93 -1.56 -9.27
N ALA A 99 -4.70 -2.26 -8.18
CA ALA A 99 -5.50 -2.13 -6.97
C ALA A 99 -4.73 -1.37 -5.90
N GLN A 100 -5.33 -0.30 -5.37
CA GLN A 100 -4.85 0.33 -4.14
C GLN A 100 -4.94 -0.66 -2.97
N LYS A 101 -4.20 -0.37 -1.94
CA LYS A 101 -4.14 -1.17 -0.72
C LYS A 101 -5.39 -0.90 0.16
N THR A 102 -5.89 -1.87 0.79
CA THR A 102 -5.65 -3.32 0.75
C THR A 102 -6.44 -3.92 -0.42
N MET A 103 -5.87 -4.88 -1.12
CA MET A 103 -6.47 -5.41 -2.35
C MET A 103 -7.91 -5.87 -2.16
N THR A 104 -8.18 -6.60 -1.08
CA THR A 104 -9.51 -7.09 -0.68
C THR A 104 -9.61 -7.12 0.84
N THR A 105 -10.79 -7.44 1.38
CA THR A 105 -10.99 -7.51 2.84
C THR A 105 -10.92 -8.92 3.40
N THR A 106 -11.05 -9.95 2.56
CA THR A 106 -11.02 -11.37 2.96
C THR A 106 -10.12 -12.21 2.07
N LEU A 107 -9.61 -13.31 2.62
CA LEU A 107 -8.84 -14.31 1.86
C LEU A 107 -9.67 -14.93 0.70
N ALA A 108 -10.96 -15.15 0.94
CA ALA A 108 -11.86 -15.70 -0.09
C ALA A 108 -11.97 -14.78 -1.31
N GLU A 109 -12.14 -13.48 -1.08
CA GLU A 109 -12.15 -12.46 -2.13
C GLU A 109 -10.81 -12.41 -2.88
N ALA A 110 -9.68 -12.41 -2.15
CA ALA A 110 -8.36 -12.39 -2.76
C ALA A 110 -8.10 -13.62 -3.65
N ASN A 111 -8.53 -14.80 -3.22
CA ASN A 111 -8.47 -16.02 -4.03
C ASN A 111 -9.31 -15.90 -5.30
N ALA A 112 -10.55 -15.40 -5.20
CA ALA A 112 -11.43 -15.23 -6.36
C ALA A 112 -10.83 -14.24 -7.39
N VAL A 113 -10.22 -13.14 -6.94
CA VAL A 113 -9.51 -12.18 -7.81
C VAL A 113 -8.38 -12.87 -8.57
N ILE A 114 -7.54 -13.64 -7.89
CA ILE A 114 -6.38 -14.31 -8.50
C ILE A 114 -6.85 -15.36 -9.52
N GLU A 115 -7.86 -16.16 -9.19
CA GLU A 115 -8.38 -17.18 -10.08
C GLU A 115 -9.02 -16.58 -11.35
N LEU A 116 -9.79 -15.50 -11.21
CA LEU A 116 -10.37 -14.83 -12.37
C LEU A 116 -9.28 -14.19 -13.25
N ALA A 117 -8.31 -13.49 -12.64
CA ALA A 117 -7.19 -12.90 -13.37
C ALA A 117 -6.41 -13.95 -14.16
N LYS A 118 -6.07 -15.09 -13.52
CA LYS A 118 -5.41 -16.22 -14.16
C LYS A 118 -6.22 -16.81 -15.31
N THR A 119 -7.50 -17.07 -15.10
CA THR A 119 -8.41 -17.64 -16.12
C THR A 119 -8.51 -16.75 -17.36
N LYS A 120 -8.45 -15.45 -17.17
CA LYS A 120 -8.55 -14.47 -18.27
C LYS A 120 -7.19 -14.05 -18.84
N GLY A 121 -6.06 -14.52 -18.29
CA GLY A 121 -4.73 -14.07 -18.71
C GLY A 121 -4.49 -12.59 -18.43
N LEU A 122 -5.11 -12.05 -17.37
CA LEU A 122 -5.02 -10.66 -16.98
C LEU A 122 -4.12 -10.50 -15.74
N MET A 123 -3.59 -9.31 -15.56
CA MET A 123 -2.76 -8.98 -14.42
C MET A 123 -3.51 -8.15 -13.39
N VAL A 124 -3.22 -8.43 -12.12
CA VAL A 124 -3.55 -7.59 -10.99
C VAL A 124 -2.25 -7.22 -10.28
N VAL A 125 -1.91 -5.94 -10.29
CA VAL A 125 -0.84 -5.35 -9.48
C VAL A 125 -1.49 -4.75 -8.25
N ALA A 126 -1.06 -5.18 -7.06
CA ALA A 126 -1.67 -4.78 -5.79
C ALA A 126 -0.67 -3.98 -4.94
N SER A 127 -0.97 -2.70 -4.72
CA SER A 127 -0.21 -1.83 -3.80
C SER A 127 -0.25 -2.37 -2.35
N PRO A 128 0.75 -2.05 -1.49
CA PRO A 128 1.91 -1.24 -1.78
C PRO A 128 3.10 -2.06 -2.27
N GLY A 129 3.80 -1.55 -3.26
CA GLY A 129 5.02 -2.13 -3.82
C GLY A 129 6.26 -1.89 -2.95
N GLN A 130 6.24 -2.35 -1.69
CA GLN A 130 7.32 -2.07 -0.74
C GLN A 130 8.70 -2.55 -1.23
N MET A 131 8.76 -3.66 -1.95
CA MET A 131 10.02 -4.17 -2.51
C MET A 131 10.47 -3.44 -3.78
N LEU A 132 9.68 -2.50 -4.31
CA LEU A 132 10.11 -1.53 -5.32
C LEU A 132 10.90 -0.36 -4.70
N ASN A 133 10.88 -0.22 -3.38
CA ASN A 133 11.75 0.73 -2.68
C ASN A 133 13.18 0.16 -2.63
N PRO A 134 14.18 0.83 -3.24
CA PRO A 134 15.54 0.30 -3.34
C PRO A 134 16.18 0.05 -1.97
N THR A 135 15.88 0.89 -0.98
CA THR A 135 16.39 0.72 0.40
C THR A 135 15.85 -0.56 1.03
N LEU A 136 14.53 -0.81 0.94
CA LEU A 136 13.91 -2.03 1.47
C LEU A 136 14.40 -3.27 0.71
N ALA A 137 14.58 -3.17 -0.61
CA ALA A 137 15.17 -4.24 -1.41
C ALA A 137 16.61 -4.55 -0.96
N SER A 138 17.42 -3.52 -0.68
CA SER A 138 18.78 -3.70 -0.17
C SER A 138 18.82 -4.33 1.24
N ILE A 139 17.88 -3.94 2.11
CA ILE A 139 17.72 -4.57 3.43
C ILE A 139 17.35 -6.06 3.25
N ARG A 140 16.44 -6.38 2.34
CA ARG A 140 16.09 -7.77 2.02
C ARG A 140 17.31 -8.58 1.58
N GLU A 141 18.14 -8.03 0.69
CA GLU A 141 19.37 -8.70 0.22
C GLU A 141 20.39 -8.88 1.35
N LEU A 142 20.53 -7.89 2.24
CA LEU A 142 21.37 -7.99 3.43
C LEU A 142 20.93 -9.15 4.34
N VAL A 143 19.62 -9.26 4.60
CA VAL A 143 19.04 -10.34 5.42
C VAL A 143 19.24 -11.69 4.76
N ARG A 144 18.89 -11.83 3.49
CA ARG A 144 19.00 -13.10 2.72
C ARG A 144 20.45 -13.53 2.54
N GLY A 145 21.37 -12.60 2.38
CA GLY A 145 22.81 -12.86 2.30
C GLY A 145 23.45 -13.20 3.65
N GLY A 146 22.67 -13.28 4.74
CA GLY A 146 23.17 -13.62 6.07
C GLY A 146 23.96 -12.49 6.75
N GLY A 147 23.88 -11.27 6.25
CA GLY A 147 24.62 -10.12 6.77
C GLY A 147 24.22 -9.74 8.20
N LEU A 148 23.04 -10.12 8.66
CA LEU A 148 22.61 -9.97 10.05
C LEU A 148 22.72 -11.25 10.87
N GLY A 149 23.23 -12.35 10.27
CA GLY A 149 23.17 -13.67 10.86
C GLY A 149 21.74 -14.20 10.96
N LYS A 150 21.43 -14.97 12.00
CA LYS A 150 20.07 -15.39 12.28
C LYS A 150 19.28 -14.19 12.85
N VAL A 151 18.18 -13.83 12.20
CA VAL A 151 17.28 -12.80 12.71
C VAL A 151 16.48 -13.38 13.89
N TYR A 152 16.44 -12.65 14.98
CA TYR A 152 15.69 -13.03 16.18
C TYR A 152 14.31 -12.40 16.15
N TRP A 153 14.26 -11.07 16.10
CA TRP A 153 13.01 -10.35 16.08
C TRP A 153 13.14 -9.01 15.34
N THR A 154 12.01 -8.54 14.90
CA THR A 154 11.90 -7.26 14.21
C THR A 154 10.66 -6.52 14.67
N PHE A 155 10.65 -5.20 14.43
CA PHE A 155 9.55 -4.33 14.78
C PHE A 155 9.25 -3.42 13.60
N SER A 156 7.98 -3.37 13.18
CA SER A 156 7.51 -2.43 12.16
C SER A 156 6.08 -2.00 12.45
N THR A 157 5.85 -0.68 12.50
CA THR A 157 4.54 -0.11 12.80
C THR A 157 4.20 1.03 11.89
N ASN A 158 2.89 1.21 11.70
CA ASN A 158 2.31 2.38 11.07
C ASN A 158 1.32 3.02 12.03
N ALA A 159 1.69 4.17 12.58
CA ALA A 159 0.88 4.89 13.54
C ALA A 159 0.74 6.35 13.09
N GLY A 160 -0.47 6.88 13.17
CA GLY A 160 -0.78 8.23 12.71
C GLY A 160 -2.00 8.83 13.38
N GLY A 161 -2.33 10.05 13.00
CA GLY A 161 -3.65 10.63 13.25
C GLY A 161 -4.71 9.91 12.40
N GLY A 162 -5.97 10.01 12.81
CA GLY A 162 -7.06 9.50 11.98
C GLY A 162 -7.28 10.37 10.73
N HIS A 163 -7.95 9.81 9.74
CA HIS A 163 -8.24 10.53 8.47
C HIS A 163 -9.10 11.79 8.65
N GLU A 164 -9.86 11.90 9.74
CA GLU A 164 -10.59 13.11 10.09
C GLU A 164 -9.67 14.29 10.42
N GLN A 165 -8.40 14.02 10.72
CA GLN A 165 -7.37 15.04 11.00
C GLN A 165 -6.69 15.59 9.73
N GLU A 166 -6.91 14.96 8.58
CA GLU A 166 -6.25 15.35 7.34
C GLU A 166 -6.86 16.66 6.79
N THR A 167 -6.09 17.73 6.84
CA THR A 167 -6.53 19.07 6.37
C THR A 167 -6.96 19.06 4.90
N PHE A 168 -6.38 18.17 4.09
CA PHE A 168 -6.79 18.00 2.70
C PHE A 168 -8.28 17.65 2.56
N ARG A 169 -8.83 16.85 3.47
CA ARG A 169 -10.23 16.37 3.42
C ARG A 169 -11.26 17.41 3.83
N THR A 170 -10.83 18.55 4.35
CA THR A 170 -11.74 19.58 4.92
C THR A 170 -12.05 20.73 3.97
N GLY A 171 -11.54 20.69 2.72
CA GLY A 171 -11.83 21.70 1.71
C GLY A 171 -13.33 21.82 1.40
N ASN A 172 -13.72 22.98 0.84
CA ASN A 172 -15.12 23.25 0.49
C ASN A 172 -15.46 22.90 -0.96
N ASP A 173 -14.43 22.72 -1.81
CA ASP A 173 -14.63 22.29 -3.19
C ASP A 173 -14.84 20.76 -3.28
N VAL A 174 -15.42 20.30 -4.38
CA VAL A 174 -15.79 18.90 -4.56
C VAL A 174 -14.59 17.95 -4.57
N LEU A 175 -13.39 18.42 -4.91
CA LEU A 175 -12.16 17.60 -4.97
C LEU A 175 -11.57 17.38 -3.57
N ARG A 176 -11.71 18.35 -2.65
CA ARG A 176 -11.13 18.30 -1.30
C ARG A 176 -12.14 18.07 -0.18
N ASN A 177 -13.43 18.01 -0.49
CA ASN A 177 -14.46 17.62 0.47
C ASN A 177 -14.59 16.09 0.50
N VAL A 178 -13.66 15.39 1.18
CA VAL A 178 -13.55 13.93 1.13
C VAL A 178 -13.89 13.32 2.47
N ASP A 179 -15.13 12.83 2.61
CA ASP A 179 -15.65 12.21 3.84
C ASP A 179 -14.84 10.94 4.22
N PRO A 180 -14.22 10.89 5.42
CA PRO A 180 -13.43 9.74 5.87
C PRO A 180 -14.26 8.65 6.55
N THR A 181 -15.59 8.73 6.58
CA THR A 181 -16.46 7.85 7.38
C THR A 181 -16.21 6.36 7.08
N TRP A 182 -15.98 6.00 5.82
CA TRP A 182 -15.73 4.62 5.41
C TRP A 182 -14.56 3.97 6.16
N TYR A 183 -13.56 4.78 6.51
CA TYR A 183 -12.36 4.33 7.19
C TYR A 183 -12.64 3.78 8.59
N TYR A 184 -13.69 4.26 9.24
CA TYR A 184 -14.10 3.86 10.59
C TYR A 184 -15.15 2.74 10.59
N LYS A 185 -15.47 2.19 9.43
CA LYS A 185 -16.44 1.11 9.23
C LYS A 185 -15.75 -0.20 8.88
N ALA A 186 -16.53 -1.30 8.87
CA ALA A 186 -16.02 -2.62 8.52
C ALA A 186 -15.20 -2.63 7.21
N GLY A 187 -14.03 -3.23 7.24
CA GLY A 187 -13.08 -3.25 6.12
C GLY A 187 -12.20 -2.00 6.01
N GLY A 188 -12.33 -1.03 6.92
CA GLY A 188 -11.43 0.10 7.10
C GLY A 188 -10.49 -0.08 8.29
N GLY A 189 -10.08 1.04 8.89
CA GLY A 189 -9.22 1.07 10.08
C GLY A 189 -7.73 0.92 9.78
N PRO A 190 -6.90 1.15 10.82
CA PRO A 190 -5.45 1.25 10.66
C PRO A 190 -4.75 -0.05 10.27
N VAL A 191 -5.37 -1.22 10.45
CA VAL A 191 -4.74 -2.48 10.02
C VAL A 191 -4.83 -2.61 8.51
N TYR A 192 -6.03 -2.44 7.94
CA TYR A 192 -6.23 -2.50 6.50
C TYR A 192 -5.56 -1.35 5.75
N ASP A 193 -5.59 -0.14 6.31
CA ASP A 193 -5.14 1.05 5.58
C ASP A 193 -3.67 1.40 5.83
N MET A 194 -3.13 1.11 7.01
CA MET A 194 -1.81 1.58 7.45
C MET A 194 -0.85 0.42 7.74
N ALA A 195 -1.22 -0.55 8.60
CA ALA A 195 -0.32 -1.66 8.95
C ALA A 195 -0.02 -2.58 7.76
N VAL A 196 -0.85 -2.55 6.73
CA VAL A 196 -0.62 -3.22 5.44
C VAL A 196 0.76 -2.90 4.85
N TYR A 197 1.29 -1.69 5.03
CA TYR A 197 2.65 -1.32 4.62
C TYR A 197 3.72 -2.09 5.39
N SER A 198 3.59 -2.16 6.73
CA SER A 198 4.49 -2.96 7.57
C SER A 198 4.41 -4.44 7.22
N LEU A 199 3.22 -4.98 6.97
CA LEU A 199 3.03 -6.38 6.61
C LEU A 199 3.70 -6.69 5.26
N HIS A 200 3.52 -5.87 4.22
CA HIS A 200 4.21 -6.03 2.94
C HIS A 200 5.73 -5.88 3.07
N THR A 201 6.21 -4.99 3.94
CA THR A 201 7.64 -4.83 4.21
C THR A 201 8.21 -6.09 4.86
N LEU A 202 7.60 -6.55 5.94
CA LEU A 202 8.07 -7.71 6.70
C LEU A 202 8.03 -8.99 5.86
N THR A 203 6.91 -9.25 5.20
CA THR A 203 6.76 -10.44 4.35
C THR A 203 7.64 -10.36 3.10
N GLY A 204 7.85 -9.18 2.53
CA GLY A 204 8.78 -8.96 1.42
C GLY A 204 10.23 -9.28 1.80
N ILE A 205 10.65 -8.98 3.03
CA ILE A 205 12.00 -9.23 3.52
C ILE A 205 12.18 -10.70 3.96
N PHE A 206 11.26 -11.22 4.78
CA PHE A 206 11.41 -12.51 5.47
C PHE A 206 10.69 -13.68 4.77
N GLY A 207 9.82 -13.39 3.81
CA GLY A 207 8.96 -14.39 3.17
C GLY A 207 7.62 -14.58 3.93
N PRO A 208 6.90 -15.68 3.67
CA PRO A 208 5.57 -15.89 4.22
C PRO A 208 5.57 -16.10 5.74
N VAL A 209 4.58 -15.50 6.41
CA VAL A 209 4.25 -15.74 7.82
C VAL A 209 3.60 -17.11 7.95
N ARG A 210 3.90 -17.83 9.03
CA ARG A 210 3.30 -19.12 9.37
C ARG A 210 2.15 -19.01 10.34
N ARG A 211 2.26 -18.11 11.32
CA ARG A 211 1.25 -17.92 12.36
C ARG A 211 1.19 -16.47 12.82
N VAL A 212 0.01 -16.05 13.29
CA VAL A 212 -0.21 -14.72 13.87
C VAL A 212 -0.95 -14.83 15.20
N THR A 213 -0.50 -14.03 16.17
CA THR A 213 -1.21 -13.73 17.41
C THR A 213 -1.45 -12.23 17.46
N ALA A 214 -2.61 -11.78 17.92
CA ALA A 214 -2.92 -10.36 17.95
C ALA A 214 -3.77 -9.97 19.16
N VAL A 215 -3.69 -8.68 19.49
CA VAL A 215 -4.63 -7.96 20.36
C VAL A 215 -5.12 -6.72 19.61
N SER A 216 -6.39 -6.44 19.72
CA SER A 216 -7.04 -5.36 18.96
C SER A 216 -8.20 -4.77 19.73
N GLY A 217 -8.52 -3.50 19.50
CA GLY A 217 -9.64 -2.84 20.15
C GLY A 217 -9.86 -1.41 19.66
N ILE A 218 -10.97 -0.83 20.12
CA ILE A 218 -11.35 0.54 19.83
C ILE A 218 -10.96 1.44 21.02
N GLY A 219 -9.97 2.30 20.80
CA GLY A 219 -9.52 3.28 21.80
C GLY A 219 -10.36 4.58 21.78
N LEU A 220 -10.86 4.98 20.61
CA LEU A 220 -11.67 6.18 20.42
C LEU A 220 -12.99 5.81 19.73
N PRO A 221 -14.09 5.61 20.47
CA PRO A 221 -15.35 5.11 19.90
C PRO A 221 -16.07 6.11 19.00
N VAL A 222 -15.73 7.39 19.09
CA VAL A 222 -16.29 8.46 18.26
C VAL A 222 -15.19 9.38 17.74
N ARG A 223 -15.27 9.69 16.47
CA ARG A 223 -14.43 10.68 15.77
C ARG A 223 -15.30 11.84 15.29
N THR A 224 -14.70 12.98 15.02
CA THR A 224 -15.42 14.16 14.49
C THR A 224 -14.71 14.67 13.26
N TRP A 225 -15.43 14.74 12.14
CA TRP A 225 -14.96 15.35 10.89
C TRP A 225 -15.88 16.48 10.49
N LYS A 226 -15.35 17.71 10.46
CA LYS A 226 -16.16 18.92 10.39
C LYS A 226 -17.20 18.90 11.53
N ASP A 227 -18.47 19.04 11.20
CA ASP A 227 -19.59 19.01 12.17
C ASP A 227 -20.23 17.61 12.31
N LYS A 228 -19.63 16.58 11.66
CA LYS A 228 -20.15 15.23 11.64
C LYS A 228 -19.46 14.34 12.67
N GLU A 229 -20.25 13.75 13.58
CA GLU A 229 -19.76 12.65 14.42
C GLU A 229 -19.76 11.34 13.62
N ILE A 230 -18.69 10.57 13.80
CA ILE A 230 -18.47 9.27 13.16
C ILE A 230 -18.31 8.22 14.25
N ALA A 231 -19.25 7.31 14.36
CA ALA A 231 -19.11 6.13 15.22
C ALA A 231 -18.04 5.20 14.64
N VAL A 232 -17.08 4.81 15.48
CA VAL A 232 -15.99 3.90 15.10
C VAL A 232 -16.45 2.47 15.32
N GLU A 233 -16.45 1.67 14.26
CA GLU A 233 -16.85 0.25 14.23
C GLU A 233 -15.67 -0.69 13.96
N MET A 234 -14.54 -0.15 13.49
CA MET A 234 -13.30 -0.90 13.31
C MET A 234 -12.28 -0.55 14.38
N ASP A 235 -11.53 -1.54 14.81
CA ASP A 235 -10.45 -1.36 15.79
C ASP A 235 -9.45 -0.32 15.29
N ASP A 236 -9.13 0.64 16.14
CA ASP A 236 -8.19 1.73 15.85
C ASP A 236 -6.82 1.54 16.50
N ASN A 237 -6.64 0.41 17.18
CA ASN A 237 -5.41 0.05 17.88
C ASN A 237 -5.21 -1.47 17.84
N THR A 238 -4.21 -1.93 17.09
CA THR A 238 -3.92 -3.36 16.89
C THR A 238 -2.42 -3.62 16.94
N LEU A 239 -2.02 -4.64 17.70
CA LEU A 239 -0.68 -5.20 17.69
C LEU A 239 -0.73 -6.67 17.29
N MET A 240 0.21 -7.07 16.42
CA MET A 240 0.33 -8.42 15.87
C MET A 240 1.73 -8.97 16.14
N LEU A 241 1.82 -10.19 16.64
CA LEU A 241 3.06 -10.99 16.68
C LEU A 241 3.02 -11.99 15.54
N LEU A 242 3.97 -11.88 14.62
CA LEU A 242 4.09 -12.70 13.42
C LEU A 242 5.23 -13.72 13.63
N ASP A 243 4.96 -14.99 13.33
CA ASP A 243 5.94 -16.08 13.36
C ASP A 243 6.27 -16.49 11.91
N PHE A 244 7.52 -16.24 11.50
CA PHE A 244 8.04 -16.64 10.19
C PHE A 244 8.62 -18.06 10.20
N GLY A 245 8.64 -18.71 11.36
CA GLY A 245 9.35 -19.97 11.57
C GLY A 245 10.83 -19.78 11.86
N ASP A 246 11.50 -20.88 12.19
CA ASP A 246 12.93 -20.89 12.53
C ASP A 246 13.30 -19.82 13.58
N ALA A 247 12.42 -19.63 14.59
CA ALA A 247 12.57 -18.64 15.66
C ALA A 247 12.83 -17.20 15.17
N THR A 248 12.29 -16.82 14.02
CA THR A 248 12.25 -15.44 13.51
C THR A 248 10.86 -14.86 13.76
N PHE A 249 10.79 -13.76 14.51
CA PHE A 249 9.53 -13.15 14.91
C PHE A 249 9.48 -11.67 14.54
N ALA A 250 8.26 -11.17 14.28
CA ALA A 250 8.05 -9.74 14.07
C ALA A 250 6.87 -9.23 14.90
N LEU A 251 7.02 -8.02 15.44
CA LEU A 251 5.92 -7.23 15.95
C LEU A 251 5.51 -6.24 14.89
N ALA A 252 4.24 -6.31 14.44
CA ALA A 252 3.62 -5.36 13.53
C ALA A 252 2.44 -4.68 14.24
N GLY A 253 2.09 -3.47 13.81
CA GLY A 253 0.93 -2.80 14.39
C GLY A 253 0.42 -1.63 13.57
N GLY A 254 -0.86 -1.33 13.77
CA GLY A 254 -1.56 -0.18 13.22
C GLY A 254 -2.33 0.55 14.31
N GLN A 255 -2.20 1.88 14.33
CA GLN A 255 -2.86 2.70 15.33
C GLN A 255 -3.27 4.05 14.77
N ASN A 256 -4.48 4.50 15.13
CA ASN A 256 -4.91 5.88 14.97
C ASN A 256 -5.20 6.56 16.31
N SER A 257 -4.49 7.65 16.56
CA SER A 257 -4.71 8.51 17.71
C SER A 257 -5.21 9.90 17.28
N ARG A 258 -5.53 10.78 18.22
CA ARG A 258 -5.88 12.18 17.91
C ARG A 258 -4.68 13.02 17.55
N ILE A 259 -3.49 12.62 18.00
CA ILE A 259 -2.22 13.30 17.72
C ILE A 259 -1.29 12.25 17.13
N ALA A 260 -0.60 12.59 16.03
CA ALA A 260 0.36 11.68 15.42
C ALA A 260 1.42 11.24 16.46
N PRO A 261 1.56 9.94 16.71
CA PRO A 261 2.47 9.44 17.74
C PRO A 261 3.92 9.52 17.28
N THR A 262 4.83 9.64 18.24
CA THR A 262 6.29 9.67 17.97
C THR A 262 6.85 8.35 17.45
N ILE A 263 6.11 7.26 17.60
CA ILE A 263 6.47 5.95 17.06
C ILE A 263 6.53 5.92 15.52
N GLY A 264 5.86 6.87 14.87
CA GLY A 264 6.02 7.21 13.47
C GLY A 264 5.39 6.22 12.49
N TRP A 265 5.60 6.54 11.23
CA TRP A 265 5.12 5.80 10.08
C TRP A 265 6.25 4.98 9.44
N GLY A 266 6.03 3.68 9.25
CA GLY A 266 6.93 2.83 8.48
C GLY A 266 8.32 2.59 9.10
N ARG A 267 8.47 2.77 10.41
CA ARG A 267 9.72 2.42 11.08
C ARG A 267 9.94 0.90 11.01
N LEU A 268 11.16 0.50 10.68
CA LEU A 268 11.59 -0.89 10.64
C LEU A 268 12.88 -1.05 11.46
N THR A 269 12.84 -1.91 12.47
CA THR A 269 14.05 -2.34 13.19
C THR A 269 14.20 -3.85 13.05
N ILE A 270 15.42 -4.33 12.78
CA ILE A 270 15.72 -5.75 12.67
C ILE A 270 16.90 -6.05 13.61
N SER A 271 16.77 -7.12 14.40
CA SER A 271 17.84 -7.59 15.30
C SER A 271 18.21 -9.02 14.94
N GLY A 272 19.47 -9.25 14.64
CA GLY A 272 20.04 -10.56 14.35
C GLY A 272 21.28 -10.85 15.16
N THR A 273 21.81 -12.07 15.04
CA THR A 273 22.98 -12.54 15.81
C THR A 273 24.29 -11.85 15.43
N ARG A 274 24.37 -11.23 14.24
CA ARG A 274 25.57 -10.60 13.69
C ARG A 274 25.37 -9.14 13.35
N GLY A 275 24.17 -8.58 13.52
CA GLY A 275 23.90 -7.20 13.19
C GLY A 275 22.48 -6.76 13.41
N THR A 276 22.28 -5.45 13.21
CA THR A 276 20.99 -4.79 13.35
C THR A 276 20.75 -3.80 12.22
N VAL A 277 19.46 -3.54 11.93
CA VAL A 277 19.01 -2.49 11.03
C VAL A 277 18.04 -1.59 11.80
N ASP A 278 18.16 -0.28 11.65
CA ASP A 278 17.14 0.70 12.02
C ASP A 278 16.88 1.61 10.82
N PHE A 279 15.67 1.54 10.27
CA PHE A 279 15.22 2.33 9.14
C PHE A 279 14.01 3.18 9.53
N GLY A 280 14.08 4.48 9.26
CA GLY A 280 13.04 5.43 9.64
C GLY A 280 12.93 5.71 11.14
N GLY A 281 13.97 5.40 11.92
CA GLY A 281 14.06 5.69 13.35
C GLY A 281 14.36 7.15 13.68
N GLY A 282 14.67 7.41 14.96
CA GLY A 282 14.83 8.77 15.50
C GLY A 282 15.91 9.63 14.86
N LEU A 283 16.89 9.04 14.17
CA LEU A 283 17.93 9.76 13.42
C LEU A 283 17.51 10.12 11.99
N GLY A 284 16.40 9.57 11.50
CA GLY A 284 15.92 9.78 10.14
C GLY A 284 16.88 9.24 9.07
N GLY A 285 16.59 8.05 8.51
CA GLY A 285 17.46 7.41 7.52
C GLY A 285 17.59 5.91 7.77
N LEU A 286 18.71 5.34 7.33
CA LEU A 286 19.06 3.94 7.51
C LEU A 286 20.33 3.81 8.34
N GLU A 287 20.26 3.10 9.45
CA GLU A 287 21.42 2.65 10.21
C GLU A 287 21.55 1.13 10.09
N VAL A 288 22.76 0.66 9.75
CA VAL A 288 23.13 -0.75 9.72
C VAL A 288 24.37 -0.96 10.58
N VAL A 289 24.28 -1.92 11.49
CA VAL A 289 25.44 -2.41 12.25
C VAL A 289 25.57 -3.89 11.94
N SER A 290 26.74 -4.32 11.44
CA SER A 290 26.99 -5.74 11.11
C SER A 290 28.46 -6.05 11.18
N ASP A 291 28.82 -7.25 11.62
CA ASP A 291 30.16 -7.80 11.57
C ASP A 291 30.49 -8.48 10.21
N ALA A 292 29.51 -8.54 9.32
CA ALA A 292 29.67 -9.04 7.98
C ALA A 292 30.07 -7.93 7.00
N VAL A 293 30.54 -8.34 5.80
CA VAL A 293 30.73 -7.40 4.68
C VAL A 293 29.36 -6.93 4.22
N LEU A 294 29.12 -5.62 4.29
CA LEU A 294 27.88 -5.04 3.84
C LEU A 294 27.80 -5.01 2.31
N PRO A 295 26.58 -5.17 1.73
CA PRO A 295 26.36 -4.98 0.30
C PRO A 295 26.89 -3.63 -0.20
N GLU A 296 27.36 -3.58 -1.46
CA GLU A 296 27.89 -2.36 -2.08
C GLU A 296 26.87 -1.20 -2.06
N ALA A 297 25.57 -1.52 -2.11
CA ALA A 297 24.48 -0.55 -2.00
C ALA A 297 24.53 0.31 -0.72
N PHE A 298 25.22 -0.14 0.33
CA PHE A 298 25.41 0.63 1.56
C PHE A 298 26.71 1.47 1.57
N GLY A 299 27.50 1.43 0.51
CA GLY A 299 28.57 2.37 0.18
C GLY A 299 29.81 2.39 1.07
N THR A 300 29.90 1.56 2.13
CA THR A 300 31.04 1.58 3.05
C THR A 300 31.45 0.18 3.53
N ARG A 301 32.73 0.08 3.89
CA ARG A 301 33.30 -1.12 4.54
C ARG A 301 33.52 -0.78 6.01
N GLY A 302 32.59 -1.14 6.86
CA GLY A 302 32.73 -0.91 8.30
C GLY A 302 31.61 -1.60 9.08
N PRO A 303 31.80 -1.77 10.42
CA PRO A 303 30.80 -2.43 11.25
C PRO A 303 29.53 -1.60 11.48
N ARG A 304 29.58 -0.30 11.13
CA ARG A 304 28.44 0.62 11.27
C ARG A 304 28.37 1.56 10.10
N VAL A 305 27.20 1.67 9.50
CA VAL A 305 26.86 2.59 8.41
C VAL A 305 25.62 3.37 8.80
N PHE A 306 25.66 4.68 8.60
CA PHE A 306 24.49 5.52 8.68
C PHE A 306 24.32 6.29 7.36
N ILE A 307 23.15 6.18 6.75
CA ILE A 307 22.77 6.89 5.53
C ILE A 307 21.57 7.77 5.90
N PRO A 308 21.71 9.11 5.91
CA PRO A 308 20.58 10.00 6.15
C PRO A 308 19.53 9.86 5.05
N SER A 309 18.29 10.19 5.34
CA SER A 309 17.17 10.05 4.37
C SER A 309 17.46 10.69 3.02
N ALA A 310 18.12 11.85 3.00
CA ALA A 310 18.49 12.53 1.76
C ALA A 310 19.57 11.81 0.92
N GLY A 311 20.29 10.85 1.52
CA GLY A 311 21.28 10.01 0.84
C GLY A 311 20.76 8.67 0.39
N LEU A 312 19.49 8.33 0.71
CA LEU A 312 18.89 7.08 0.28
C LEU A 312 18.46 7.14 -1.20
N PRO A 313 18.55 6.02 -1.94
CA PRO A 313 18.14 5.99 -3.33
C PRO A 313 16.64 6.25 -3.47
N GLY A 314 16.28 7.05 -4.47
CA GLY A 314 14.89 7.35 -4.82
C GLY A 314 14.18 6.18 -5.50
N LEU A 315 12.86 6.27 -5.61
CA LEU A 315 12.06 5.31 -6.37
C LEU A 315 12.32 5.47 -7.88
N LYS A 316 12.29 4.36 -8.62
CA LYS A 316 12.68 4.30 -10.04
C LYS A 316 11.99 5.34 -10.92
N HIS A 317 10.68 5.47 -10.78
CA HIS A 317 9.85 6.36 -11.61
C HIS A 317 9.63 7.75 -11.02
N VAL A 318 10.17 8.04 -9.82
CA VAL A 318 9.97 9.30 -9.09
C VAL A 318 11.18 10.20 -9.28
N THR A 319 11.18 10.94 -10.38
CA THR A 319 12.27 11.86 -10.77
C THR A 319 11.69 13.23 -11.12
N GLY A 320 12.53 14.26 -11.21
CA GLY A 320 12.11 15.61 -11.62
C GLY A 320 10.95 16.16 -10.78
N ALA A 321 9.89 16.60 -11.45
CA ALA A 321 8.71 17.18 -10.79
C ALA A 321 8.01 16.22 -9.83
N HIS A 322 8.11 14.90 -10.07
CA HIS A 322 7.49 13.88 -9.23
C HIS A 322 8.01 13.86 -7.80
N THR A 323 9.25 14.32 -7.55
CA THR A 323 9.86 14.34 -6.20
C THR A 323 9.18 15.31 -5.23
N SER A 324 8.42 16.27 -5.73
CA SER A 324 7.67 17.25 -4.94
C SER A 324 6.19 16.92 -4.78
N ILE A 325 5.70 15.87 -5.47
CA ILE A 325 4.30 15.42 -5.40
C ILE A 325 4.16 14.38 -4.28
N GLN A 326 3.05 14.42 -3.56
CA GLN A 326 2.76 13.47 -2.48
C GLN A 326 2.48 12.05 -3.01
N GLU A 327 2.55 11.04 -2.14
CA GLU A 327 2.26 9.64 -2.47
C GLU A 327 3.12 9.06 -3.62
N PRO A 328 4.44 9.33 -3.65
CA PRO A 328 5.31 8.94 -4.77
C PRO A 328 5.35 7.43 -4.99
N HIS A 329 5.14 6.62 -3.94
CA HIS A 329 5.11 5.17 -4.03
C HIS A 329 3.93 4.66 -4.88
N VAL A 330 2.77 5.32 -4.80
CA VAL A 330 1.59 4.96 -5.60
C VAL A 330 1.86 5.14 -7.10
N TYR A 331 2.47 6.26 -7.47
CA TYR A 331 2.88 6.50 -8.85
C TYR A 331 3.92 5.50 -9.32
N ASN A 332 4.92 5.21 -8.48
CA ASN A 332 5.94 4.22 -8.79
C ASN A 332 5.35 2.82 -9.04
N ASP A 333 4.35 2.41 -8.26
CA ASP A 333 3.63 1.14 -8.45
C ASP A 333 2.86 1.12 -9.78
N ILE A 334 2.16 2.21 -10.12
CA ILE A 334 1.42 2.35 -11.39
C ILE A 334 2.37 2.29 -12.58
N MET A 335 3.46 3.04 -12.54
CA MET A 335 4.43 3.07 -13.64
C MET A 335 5.20 1.76 -13.77
N HIS A 336 5.37 1.01 -12.69
CA HIS A 336 5.89 -0.35 -12.73
C HIS A 336 4.93 -1.31 -13.47
N MET A 337 3.62 -1.16 -13.27
CA MET A 337 2.62 -1.90 -14.05
C MET A 337 2.65 -1.52 -15.54
N VAL A 338 2.77 -0.23 -15.86
CA VAL A 338 2.92 0.25 -17.24
C VAL A 338 4.16 -0.35 -17.89
N GLU A 339 5.30 -0.35 -17.18
CA GLU A 339 6.55 -0.95 -17.65
C GLU A 339 6.41 -2.45 -17.92
N TRP A 340 5.68 -3.17 -17.04
CA TRP A 340 5.40 -4.58 -17.28
C TRP A 340 4.60 -4.80 -18.57
N LEU A 341 3.57 -3.99 -18.83
CA LEU A 341 2.79 -4.07 -20.06
C LEU A 341 3.65 -3.79 -21.31
N GLU A 342 4.67 -2.95 -21.20
CA GLU A 342 5.58 -2.62 -22.29
C GLU A 342 6.65 -3.70 -22.52
N THR A 343 7.14 -4.33 -21.46
CA THR A 343 8.36 -5.18 -21.50
C THR A 343 8.10 -6.65 -21.23
N GLY A 344 6.95 -6.99 -20.59
CA GLY A 344 6.66 -8.35 -20.15
C GLY A 344 7.47 -8.80 -18.93
N SER A 345 8.18 -7.88 -18.24
CA SER A 345 8.94 -8.22 -17.02
C SER A 345 8.00 -8.57 -15.88
N ASP A 346 8.39 -9.52 -14.99
CA ASP A 346 7.54 -9.95 -13.89
C ASP A 346 7.19 -8.80 -12.94
N PRO A 347 5.92 -8.68 -12.54
CA PRO A 347 5.50 -7.60 -11.66
C PRO A 347 5.92 -7.85 -10.21
N VAL A 348 6.28 -6.79 -9.55
CA VAL A 348 6.37 -6.67 -8.10
C VAL A 348 5.66 -5.36 -7.77
N PRO A 349 4.58 -5.32 -7.06
CA PRO A 349 3.92 -6.27 -6.15
C PRO A 349 2.87 -7.16 -6.85
N THR A 350 2.81 -8.41 -6.43
CA THR A 350 1.88 -9.39 -6.99
C THR A 350 0.58 -9.50 -6.18
N ALA A 351 -0.50 -9.89 -6.84
CA ALA A 351 -1.76 -10.22 -6.14
C ALA A 351 -1.58 -11.40 -5.15
N ALA A 352 -0.66 -12.34 -5.42
CA ALA A 352 -0.35 -13.45 -4.51
C ALA A 352 0.26 -12.95 -3.19
N HIS A 353 1.18 -11.97 -3.24
CA HIS A 353 1.73 -11.34 -2.05
C HIS A 353 0.64 -10.57 -1.28
N ALA A 354 -0.19 -9.80 -1.99
CA ALA A 354 -1.29 -9.07 -1.36
C ALA A 354 -2.31 -10.02 -0.71
N ARG A 355 -2.64 -11.15 -1.34
CA ARG A 355 -3.49 -12.21 -0.74
C ARG A 355 -2.92 -12.71 0.59
N HIS A 356 -1.62 -12.96 0.65
CA HIS A 356 -0.97 -13.39 1.89
C HIS A 356 -1.11 -12.35 3.01
N VAL A 357 -0.92 -11.07 2.68
CA VAL A 357 -1.11 -9.98 3.64
C VAL A 357 -2.58 -9.86 4.07
N VAL A 358 -3.54 -10.04 3.16
CA VAL A 358 -4.98 -10.06 3.49
C VAL A 358 -5.29 -11.21 4.46
N GLU A 359 -4.74 -12.41 4.24
CA GLU A 359 -4.92 -13.51 5.20
C GLU A 359 -4.35 -13.19 6.58
N ILE A 360 -3.15 -12.58 6.65
CA ILE A 360 -2.58 -12.16 7.94
C ILE A 360 -3.53 -11.21 8.67
N ILE A 361 -4.12 -10.23 7.98
CA ILE A 361 -5.05 -9.27 8.57
C ILE A 361 -6.31 -9.98 9.09
N GLU A 362 -6.93 -10.83 8.25
CA GLU A 362 -8.13 -11.61 8.62
C GLU A 362 -7.86 -12.50 9.84
N ARG A 363 -6.74 -13.21 9.84
CA ARG A 363 -6.32 -14.09 10.94
C ARG A 363 -5.91 -13.33 12.20
N ALA A 364 -5.35 -12.13 12.07
CA ALA A 364 -5.04 -11.28 13.21
C ALA A 364 -6.30 -10.84 13.96
N TYR A 365 -7.35 -10.43 13.26
CA TYR A 365 -8.65 -10.12 13.89
C TYR A 365 -9.29 -11.36 14.53
N LEU A 366 -9.19 -12.52 13.89
CA LEU A 366 -9.65 -13.78 14.48
C LEU A 366 -8.84 -14.13 15.74
N ALA A 367 -7.52 -13.95 15.71
CA ALA A 367 -6.66 -14.17 16.88
C ALA A 367 -7.04 -13.22 18.02
N ALA A 368 -7.27 -11.94 17.75
CA ALA A 368 -7.66 -10.96 18.75
C ALA A 368 -9.03 -11.28 19.39
N SER A 369 -10.00 -11.75 18.61
CA SER A 369 -11.35 -12.08 19.10
C SER A 369 -11.40 -13.38 19.87
N THR A 370 -10.56 -14.38 19.53
CA THR A 370 -10.55 -15.70 20.16
C THR A 370 -9.52 -15.86 21.27
N GLY A 371 -8.50 -14.96 21.32
CA GLY A 371 -7.34 -15.11 22.19
C GLY A 371 -6.40 -16.25 21.77
N GLN A 372 -6.55 -16.79 20.56
CA GLN A 372 -5.78 -17.93 20.07
C GLN A 372 -4.91 -17.55 18.89
N THR A 373 -3.68 -18.09 18.85
CA THR A 373 -2.81 -17.99 17.67
C THR A 373 -3.48 -18.64 16.46
N GLN A 374 -3.39 -18.03 15.30
CA GLN A 374 -3.94 -18.52 14.04
C GLN A 374 -2.84 -18.91 13.07
N ASP A 375 -3.03 -20.04 12.38
CA ASP A 375 -2.17 -20.46 11.28
C ASP A 375 -2.47 -19.68 10.00
N ILE A 376 -1.44 -19.42 9.21
CA ILE A 376 -1.52 -18.81 7.89
C ILE A 376 -1.26 -19.89 6.83
N SER A 377 -2.12 -20.00 5.87
CA SER A 377 -2.12 -21.07 4.86
C SER A 377 -1.57 -20.64 3.50
N SER A 378 -1.69 -19.37 3.16
CA SER A 378 -1.23 -18.85 1.87
C SER A 378 0.27 -18.62 1.85
N PHE A 379 0.82 -18.60 0.64
CA PHE A 379 2.24 -18.28 0.33
C PHE A 379 2.30 -17.56 -1.01
N PHE A 380 3.46 -16.95 -1.34
CA PHE A 380 3.65 -16.15 -2.56
C PHE A 380 5.09 -16.26 -3.07
#